data_a5ce110790e9758f580323c4cd44bbae
#
_entry.id   a5ce110790e9758f580323c4cd44bbae
#
_cell.length_a   1.000
_cell.length_b   1.000
_cell.length_c   1.000
_cell.angle_alpha   90.00
_cell.angle_beta   90.00
_cell.angle_gamma   90.00
#
_symmetry.space_group_name_H-M   'P 1'
#
loop_
_entity.id
_entity.type
_entity.pdbx_description
1 polymer ?
#
loop_
_entity_poly.entity_id
_entity_poly.type
_entity_poly.pdbx_seq_one_letter_code
_entity_poly.pdbx_strand_id
1 'polypeptide(L)'
;MILEPVHHLVLAGAHCDDIAIGAGATVRMLCEATPGMRVTALVLTGAGTVREDEERAALAELCVGADLDVRVAGFPDNRLPNHWGEVKQAVVALRDAGEPDLVIGPQH
;
A
#
# COMPACT_ATOMS: atom_id res chain seq x y z
N MET A 1 -4.56 26.47 1.38
CA MET A 1 -3.70 25.62 0.53
C MET A 1 -4.57 24.76 -0.35
N ILE A 2 -4.36 24.86 -1.64
CA ILE A 2 -5.10 24.04 -2.59
C ILE A 2 -4.24 22.80 -2.89
N LEU A 3 -4.76 21.64 -2.50
CA LEU A 3 -4.10 20.37 -2.85
C LEU A 3 -4.68 19.87 -4.17
N GLU A 4 -3.81 19.48 -5.07
CA GLU A 4 -4.27 18.83 -6.30
C GLU A 4 -4.93 17.50 -5.96
N PRO A 5 -6.01 17.13 -6.67
CA PRO A 5 -6.66 15.85 -6.40
C PRO A 5 -5.71 14.67 -6.65
N VAL A 6 -5.73 13.72 -5.74
CA VAL A 6 -4.99 12.46 -5.91
C VAL A 6 -5.97 11.45 -6.51
N HIS A 7 -5.67 10.99 -7.72
CA HIS A 7 -6.51 9.99 -8.40
C HIS A 7 -5.96 8.58 -8.28
N HIS A 8 -4.65 8.43 -8.10
CA HIS A 8 -4.00 7.14 -7.90
C HIS A 8 -2.99 7.25 -6.77
N LEU A 9 -3.28 6.57 -5.67
CA LEU A 9 -2.43 6.50 -4.50
C LEU A 9 -1.76 5.13 -4.43
N VAL A 10 -0.43 5.12 -4.26
CA VAL A 10 0.33 3.90 -4.03
C VAL A 10 0.82 3.89 -2.60
N LEU A 11 0.53 2.80 -1.90
CA LEU A 11 0.97 2.57 -0.53
C LEU A 11 1.94 1.40 -0.51
N ALA A 12 3.04 1.54 0.20
CA ALA A 12 4.01 0.45 0.34
C ALA A 12 4.37 0.27 1.81
N GLY A 13 4.37 -0.97 2.26
CA GLY A 13 4.77 -1.34 3.60
C GLY A 13 5.64 -2.59 3.57
N ALA A 14 6.61 -2.67 4.48
CA ALA A 14 7.47 -3.85 4.59
C ALA A 14 6.72 -5.01 5.25
N HIS A 15 5.89 -4.73 6.23
CA HIS A 15 5.14 -5.72 7.00
C HIS A 15 3.68 -5.34 7.07
N CYS A 16 2.82 -6.32 7.38
CA CYS A 16 1.43 -6.04 7.68
C CYS A 16 1.34 -5.06 8.86
N ASP A 17 0.33 -4.20 8.83
CA ASP A 17 0.07 -3.11 9.78
C ASP A 17 0.94 -1.86 9.58
N ASP A 18 2.04 -1.90 8.83
CA ASP A 18 2.90 -0.73 8.61
C ASP A 18 2.12 0.45 8.02
N ILE A 19 1.27 0.18 7.03
CA ILE A 19 0.49 1.23 6.38
C ILE A 19 -0.52 1.83 7.35
N ALA A 20 -1.27 0.98 8.06
CA ALA A 20 -2.30 1.43 8.97
C ALA A 20 -1.71 2.24 10.14
N ILE A 21 -0.59 1.79 10.69
CA ILE A 21 0.07 2.45 11.81
C ILE A 21 0.74 3.76 11.37
N GLY A 22 1.45 3.73 10.23
CA GLY A 22 2.25 4.86 9.79
C GLY A 22 1.48 5.94 9.06
N ALA A 23 0.43 5.60 8.34
CA ALA A 23 -0.24 6.52 7.43
C ALA A 23 -1.77 6.42 7.44
N GLY A 24 -2.35 5.67 8.38
CA GLY A 24 -3.78 5.38 8.37
C GLY A 24 -4.67 6.62 8.30
N ALA A 25 -4.40 7.63 9.12
CA ALA A 25 -5.20 8.85 9.14
C ALA A 25 -5.11 9.62 7.81
N THR A 26 -3.90 9.70 7.25
CA THR A 26 -3.67 10.38 5.97
C THR A 26 -4.39 9.65 4.83
N VAL A 27 -4.29 8.32 4.80
CA VAL A 27 -4.93 7.49 3.78
C VAL A 27 -6.45 7.68 3.84
N ARG A 28 -7.03 7.63 5.04
CA ARG A 28 -8.46 7.80 5.20
C ARG A 28 -8.93 9.18 4.74
N MET A 29 -8.18 10.21 5.09
CA MET A 29 -8.49 11.57 4.68
C MET A 29 -8.48 11.71 3.16
N LEU A 30 -7.47 11.13 2.49
CA LEU A 30 -7.38 11.17 1.03
C LEU A 30 -8.52 10.41 0.36
N CYS A 31 -8.89 9.25 0.89
CA CYS A 31 -10.00 8.46 0.34
C CYS A 31 -11.33 9.17 0.51
N GLU A 32 -11.55 9.85 1.62
CA GLU A 32 -12.75 10.64 1.85
C GLU A 32 -12.83 11.86 0.94
N ALA A 33 -11.68 12.48 0.66
CA ALA A 33 -11.61 13.67 -0.19
C ALA A 33 -11.84 13.35 -1.68
N THR A 34 -11.50 12.14 -2.11
CA THR A 34 -11.62 11.74 -3.52
C THR A 34 -12.30 10.37 -3.63
N PRO A 35 -13.64 10.32 -3.57
CA PRO A 35 -14.37 9.06 -3.77
C PRO A 35 -14.03 8.44 -5.12
N GLY A 36 -13.85 7.12 -5.14
CA GLY A 36 -13.48 6.40 -6.34
C GLY A 36 -12.00 6.43 -6.68
N MET A 37 -11.17 7.00 -5.79
CA MET A 37 -9.72 7.02 -5.98
C MET A 37 -9.16 5.62 -6.12
N ARG A 38 -8.22 5.42 -7.05
CA ARG A 38 -7.50 4.15 -7.15
C ARG A 38 -6.43 4.10 -6.06
N VAL A 39 -6.43 2.99 -5.32
CA VAL A 39 -5.41 2.75 -4.29
C VAL A 39 -4.76 1.40 -4.58
N THR A 40 -3.47 1.41 -4.80
CA THR A 40 -2.67 0.18 -4.94
C THR A 40 -1.77 0.07 -3.72
N ALA A 41 -1.96 -0.98 -2.94
CA ALA A 41 -1.16 -1.21 -1.74
C ALA A 41 -0.28 -2.44 -1.93
N LEU A 42 1.02 -2.29 -1.64
CA LEU A 42 1.98 -3.39 -1.68
C LEU A 42 2.55 -3.61 -0.29
N VAL A 43 2.40 -4.82 0.23
CA VAL A 43 3.02 -5.26 1.48
C VAL A 43 4.01 -6.37 1.13
N LEU A 44 5.25 -6.24 1.57
CA LEU A 44 6.33 -7.12 1.11
C LEU A 44 6.37 -8.48 1.81
N THR A 45 5.79 -8.59 3.00
CA THR A 45 5.80 -9.85 3.76
C THR A 45 4.40 -10.23 4.21
N GLY A 46 4.21 -11.50 4.59
CA GLY A 46 2.98 -11.97 5.21
C GLY A 46 2.03 -12.72 4.31
N ALA A 47 2.38 -12.92 3.02
CA ALA A 47 1.51 -13.65 2.09
C ALA A 47 1.20 -15.07 2.61
N GLY A 48 -0.06 -15.46 2.51
CA GLY A 48 -0.52 -16.78 2.93
C GLY A 48 -0.69 -16.95 4.43
N THR A 49 -0.56 -15.89 5.21
CA THR A 49 -0.74 -15.94 6.67
C THR A 49 -2.03 -15.25 7.10
N VAL A 50 -2.41 -15.44 8.37
CA VAL A 50 -3.54 -14.71 8.96
C VAL A 50 -3.33 -13.21 8.88
N ARG A 51 -2.08 -12.74 8.93
CA ARG A 51 -1.76 -11.32 8.84
C ARG A 51 -2.14 -10.72 7.49
N GLU A 52 -2.07 -11.49 6.42
CA GLU A 52 -2.56 -11.02 5.13
C GLU A 52 -4.04 -10.71 5.18
N ASP A 53 -4.84 -11.61 5.75
CA ASP A 53 -6.29 -11.43 5.84
C ASP A 53 -6.63 -10.20 6.70
N GLU A 54 -5.92 -10.01 7.81
CA GLU A 54 -6.10 -8.87 8.68
C GLU A 54 -5.74 -7.57 7.97
N GLU A 55 -4.63 -7.57 7.20
CA GLU A 55 -4.18 -6.40 6.45
C GLU A 55 -5.19 -6.02 5.38
N ARG A 56 -5.71 -7.00 4.63
CA ARG A 56 -6.72 -6.73 3.61
C ARG A 56 -7.98 -6.12 4.21
N ALA A 57 -8.41 -6.63 5.35
CA ALA A 57 -9.58 -6.10 6.06
C ALA A 57 -9.34 -4.68 6.57
N ALA A 58 -8.17 -4.43 7.15
CA ALA A 58 -7.82 -3.11 7.68
C ALA A 58 -7.74 -2.07 6.56
N LEU A 59 -7.11 -2.41 5.43
CA LEU A 59 -7.02 -1.49 4.30
C LEU A 59 -8.37 -1.22 3.67
N ALA A 60 -9.24 -2.22 3.61
CA ALA A 60 -10.60 -2.04 3.10
C ALA A 60 -11.39 -1.04 3.98
N GLU A 61 -11.19 -1.08 5.29
CA GLU A 61 -11.80 -0.11 6.20
C GLU A 61 -11.24 1.30 6.03
N LEU A 62 -9.92 1.43 5.88
CA LEU A 62 -9.27 2.73 5.70
C LEU A 62 -9.63 3.37 4.37
N CYS A 63 -9.78 2.56 3.33
CA CYS A 63 -9.97 3.03 1.96
C CYS A 63 -11.43 2.90 1.51
N VAL A 64 -12.37 3.15 2.41
CA VAL A 64 -13.79 3.08 2.08
C VAL A 64 -14.12 4.05 0.94
N GLY A 65 -14.82 3.54 -0.08
CA GLY A 65 -15.19 4.31 -1.26
C GLY A 65 -14.11 4.39 -2.34
N ALA A 66 -12.93 3.80 -2.11
CA ALA A 66 -11.85 3.75 -3.09
C ALA A 66 -11.87 2.45 -3.89
N ASP A 67 -11.23 2.49 -5.06
CA ASP A 67 -10.95 1.29 -5.85
C ASP A 67 -9.62 0.71 -5.36
N LEU A 68 -9.68 -0.27 -4.48
CA LEU A 68 -8.53 -0.79 -3.74
C LEU A 68 -8.01 -2.10 -4.34
N ASP A 69 -6.72 -2.12 -4.64
CA ASP A 69 -5.98 -3.33 -5.05
C ASP A 69 -4.87 -3.57 -4.02
N VAL A 70 -4.97 -4.66 -3.26
CA VAL A 70 -3.98 -5.02 -2.24
C VAL A 70 -3.14 -6.18 -2.75
N ARG A 71 -1.83 -6.00 -2.75
CA ARG A 71 -0.87 -7.03 -3.14
C ARG A 71 0.04 -7.33 -1.96
N VAL A 72 0.04 -8.58 -1.50
CA VAL A 72 0.87 -9.01 -0.38
C VAL A 72 1.88 -10.02 -0.91
N ALA A 73 3.16 -9.70 -0.76
CA ALA A 73 4.23 -10.58 -1.19
C ALA A 73 4.70 -11.47 -0.04
N GLY A 74 5.40 -12.54 -0.37
CA GLY A 74 5.87 -13.53 0.59
C GLY A 74 7.36 -13.49 0.87
N PHE A 75 8.00 -12.31 0.80
CA PHE A 75 9.41 -12.22 1.14
C PHE A 75 9.63 -12.52 2.63
N PRO A 76 10.75 -13.19 2.99
CA PRO A 76 11.05 -13.40 4.39
C PRO A 76 11.24 -12.08 5.12
N ASP A 77 10.56 -11.92 6.24
CA ASP A 77 10.44 -10.66 6.94
C ASP A 77 11.80 -10.13 7.47
N ASN A 78 12.68 -11.03 7.91
CA ASN A 78 13.99 -10.66 8.44
C ASN A 78 15.11 -10.73 7.39
N ARG A 79 14.79 -10.92 6.11
CA ARG A 79 15.77 -11.07 5.03
C ARG A 79 15.47 -10.20 3.82
N LEU A 80 14.70 -9.14 4.00
CA LEU A 80 14.37 -8.24 2.89
C LEU A 80 15.63 -7.71 2.16
N PRO A 81 16.71 -7.33 2.84
CA PRO A 81 17.92 -6.87 2.13
C PRO A 81 18.52 -7.91 1.21
N ASN A 82 18.40 -9.21 1.54
CA ASN A 82 18.94 -10.30 0.71
C ASN A 82 18.09 -10.54 -0.54
N HIS A 83 16.89 -9.98 -0.59
CA HIS A 83 15.96 -10.10 -1.72
C HIS A 83 15.76 -8.77 -2.44
N TRP A 84 16.72 -7.85 -2.31
CA TRP A 84 16.58 -6.49 -2.81
C TRP A 84 16.21 -6.42 -4.30
N GLY A 85 16.82 -7.27 -5.14
CA GLY A 85 16.48 -7.30 -6.57
C GLY A 85 15.04 -7.68 -6.84
N GLU A 86 14.53 -8.67 -6.09
CA GLU A 86 13.14 -9.13 -6.22
C GLU A 86 12.17 -8.09 -5.67
N VAL A 87 12.53 -7.42 -4.57
CA VAL A 87 11.75 -6.33 -4.00
C VAL A 87 11.64 -5.19 -5.00
N LYS A 88 12.75 -4.82 -5.65
CA LYS A 88 12.74 -3.80 -6.70
C LYS A 88 11.80 -4.17 -7.84
N GLN A 89 11.81 -5.43 -8.28
CA GLN A 89 10.91 -5.88 -9.34
C GLN A 89 9.45 -5.80 -8.92
N ALA A 90 9.14 -6.13 -7.67
CA ALA A 90 7.78 -6.02 -7.15
C ALA A 90 7.30 -4.57 -7.16
N VAL A 91 8.17 -3.63 -6.78
CA VAL A 91 7.85 -2.21 -6.80
C VAL A 91 7.68 -1.69 -8.24
N VAL A 92 8.57 -2.11 -9.15
CA VAL A 92 8.48 -1.73 -10.57
C VAL A 92 7.19 -2.26 -11.19
N ALA A 93 6.75 -3.46 -10.82
CA ALA A 93 5.51 -4.03 -11.35
C ALA A 93 4.27 -3.19 -10.98
N LEU A 94 4.34 -2.38 -9.94
CA LEU A 94 3.24 -1.48 -9.60
C LEU A 94 3.02 -0.40 -10.67
N ARG A 95 4.03 -0.08 -11.47
CA ARG A 95 3.89 0.89 -12.55
C ARG A 95 2.93 0.40 -13.63
N ASP A 96 2.78 -0.92 -13.77
CA ASP A 96 1.83 -1.48 -14.72
C ASP A 96 0.38 -1.17 -14.34
N ALA A 97 0.13 -0.82 -13.10
CA ALA A 97 -1.19 -0.38 -12.63
C ALA A 97 -1.48 1.10 -12.95
N GLY A 98 -0.51 1.80 -13.56
CA GLY A 98 -0.61 3.22 -13.90
C GLY A 98 0.32 4.08 -13.04
N GLU A 99 0.64 5.28 -13.50
CA GLU A 99 1.49 6.18 -12.75
C GLU A 99 0.76 6.71 -11.50
N PRO A 100 1.40 6.69 -10.33
CA PRO A 100 0.78 7.24 -9.13
C PRO A 100 0.90 8.76 -9.08
N ASP A 101 -0.10 9.40 -8.49
CA ASP A 101 -0.04 10.82 -8.16
C ASP A 101 0.68 11.03 -6.82
N LEU A 102 0.63 10.03 -5.94
CA LEU A 102 1.25 10.09 -4.62
C LEU A 102 1.67 8.69 -4.20
N VAL A 103 2.87 8.59 -3.64
CA VAL A 103 3.39 7.33 -3.08
C VAL A 103 3.71 7.56 -1.61
N ILE A 104 3.15 6.72 -0.75
CA ILE A 104 3.48 6.70 0.68
C ILE A 104 4.19 5.38 0.96
N GLY A 105 5.45 5.46 1.33
CA GLY A 105 6.28 4.30 1.63
C GLY A 105 6.62 4.18 3.11
N PRO A 106 7.31 3.09 3.48
CA PRO A 106 7.74 2.93 4.86
C PRO A 106 8.81 3.96 5.22
N GLN A 107 8.76 4.44 6.46
CA GLN A 107 9.78 5.31 7.00
C GLN A 107 10.86 4.46 7.68
N HIS A 108 12.09 4.87 7.50
CA HIS A 108 13.24 4.24 8.15
C HIS A 108 13.71 5.09 9.32
#